data_212701923e02339d47206716ea72fc56
#
_entry.id   212701923e02339d47206716ea72fc56
#
_cell.length_a   1.000
_cell.length_b   1.000
_cell.length_c   1.000
_cell.angle_alpha   90.00
_cell.angle_beta   90.00
_cell.angle_gamma   90.00
#
_symmetry.space_group_name_H-M   'P 1'
#
loop_
_entity.id
_entity.type
_entity.pdbx_description
1 polymer ?
#
loop_
_entity_poly.entity_id
_entity_poly.type
_entity_poly.pdbx_seq_one_letter_code
_entity_poly.pdbx_strand_id
1 'polypeptide(L)'
;MILKRIAFIVGCLCCLTVSASENDSIKVEKWISEARTLPMDSCRTLHFAKKMLGVPYVAGTLDGNDEEQFVVHFDKLDCTTFVETVLALAITEKQCQGNAFTNFKNALMFVRYRDGKLDGYASRLHYFSDWIKDNERKGILREVTSKSSYAQTKELWLDFMSTHSSSYLPMTKDTSLVQQIAIQEKAWQGVEVSYLPKDKLNLSSAELKIKNGDILAITTNIKGLDVVHVGFAFWKGEELHMLHASSVANKVIEDPLSLYEYSKNKKAHTGVRAIRFIYKH
;
A
#
# COMPACT_ATOMS: atom_id res chain seq x y z
N MET A 1 -31.43 50.92 -26.32
CA MET A 1 -31.45 49.48 -26.74
C MET A 1 -30.08 48.87 -26.35
N ILE A 2 -30.01 48.25 -25.17
CA ILE A 2 -28.78 47.78 -24.56
C ILE A 2 -28.79 46.25 -24.66
N LEU A 3 -27.91 45.70 -25.51
CA LEU A 3 -27.71 44.25 -25.67
C LEU A 3 -26.87 43.72 -24.49
N LYS A 4 -27.45 42.93 -23.60
CA LYS A 4 -26.73 42.17 -22.59
C LYS A 4 -26.08 40.96 -23.27
N ARG A 5 -24.74 40.90 -23.27
CA ARG A 5 -23.98 39.70 -23.62
C ARG A 5 -23.99 38.73 -22.43
N ILE A 6 -24.60 37.56 -22.64
CA ILE A 6 -24.54 36.43 -21.72
C ILE A 6 -23.26 35.69 -22.04
N ALA A 7 -22.32 35.69 -21.10
CA ALA A 7 -21.11 34.85 -21.20
C ALA A 7 -21.45 33.43 -20.74
N PHE A 8 -21.37 32.46 -21.64
CA PHE A 8 -21.44 31.05 -21.34
C PHE A 8 -20.07 30.65 -20.72
N ILE A 9 -20.06 30.33 -19.45
CA ILE A 9 -18.94 29.67 -18.80
C ILE A 9 -19.04 28.19 -19.18
N VAL A 10 -18.23 27.76 -20.15
CA VAL A 10 -18.00 26.35 -20.43
C VAL A 10 -17.09 25.81 -19.33
N GLY A 11 -17.70 25.13 -18.37
CA GLY A 11 -16.95 24.39 -17.36
C GLY A 11 -16.14 23.28 -18.05
N CYS A 12 -14.84 23.43 -18.08
CA CYS A 12 -13.92 22.39 -18.53
C CYS A 12 -13.99 21.21 -17.53
N LEU A 13 -14.74 20.17 -17.87
CA LEU A 13 -14.72 18.90 -17.16
C LEU A 13 -13.36 18.27 -17.48
N CYS A 14 -12.37 18.44 -16.57
CA CYS A 14 -11.12 17.68 -16.65
C CYS A 14 -11.48 16.19 -16.58
N CYS A 15 -11.52 15.53 -17.72
CA CYS A 15 -11.51 14.08 -17.82
C CYS A 15 -10.18 13.59 -17.25
N LEU A 16 -10.21 13.10 -16.00
CA LEU A 16 -9.10 12.32 -15.44
C LEU A 16 -8.89 11.11 -16.35
N THR A 17 -7.81 11.13 -17.13
CA THR A 17 -7.43 10.01 -17.97
C THR A 17 -6.95 8.87 -17.09
N VAL A 18 -7.84 7.92 -16.83
CA VAL A 18 -7.49 6.67 -16.13
C VAL A 18 -6.78 5.77 -17.13
N SER A 19 -5.49 5.54 -16.94
CA SER A 19 -4.73 4.57 -17.74
C SER A 19 -5.05 3.15 -17.28
N ALA A 20 -6.24 2.67 -17.60
CA ALA A 20 -6.66 1.29 -17.34
C ALA A 20 -7.22 0.69 -18.62
N SER A 21 -6.81 -0.54 -18.96
CA SER A 21 -7.26 -1.23 -20.17
C SER A 21 -8.67 -1.83 -19.97
N GLU A 22 -9.39 -2.07 -21.07
CA GLU A 22 -10.66 -2.83 -21.06
C GLU A 22 -10.45 -4.22 -20.43
N ASN A 23 -9.30 -4.84 -20.65
CA ASN A 23 -8.90 -6.10 -20.04
C ASN A 23 -8.83 -6.04 -18.50
N ASP A 24 -8.49 -4.88 -17.91
CA ASP A 24 -8.42 -4.73 -16.46
C ASP A 24 -9.81 -4.69 -15.81
N SER A 25 -10.80 -4.10 -16.49
CA SER A 25 -12.19 -4.13 -16.04
C SER A 25 -12.72 -5.58 -15.99
N ILE A 26 -12.53 -6.33 -17.08
CA ILE A 26 -12.94 -7.75 -17.16
C ILE A 26 -12.25 -8.58 -16.08
N LYS A 27 -10.96 -8.35 -15.86
CA LYS A 27 -10.17 -9.02 -14.82
C LYS A 27 -10.72 -8.77 -13.42
N VAL A 28 -11.00 -7.51 -13.08
CA VAL A 28 -11.58 -7.13 -11.77
C VAL A 28 -12.94 -7.77 -11.58
N GLU A 29 -13.85 -7.66 -12.55
CA GLU A 29 -15.19 -8.24 -12.47
C GLU A 29 -15.14 -9.75 -12.22
N LYS A 30 -14.28 -10.45 -12.97
CA LYS A 30 -14.06 -11.88 -12.80
C LYS A 30 -13.55 -12.22 -11.40
N TRP A 31 -12.51 -11.54 -10.92
CA TRP A 31 -11.91 -11.85 -9.61
C TRP A 31 -12.86 -11.53 -8.45
N ILE A 32 -13.63 -10.45 -8.55
CA ILE A 32 -14.65 -10.13 -7.54
C ILE A 32 -15.77 -11.18 -7.53
N SER A 33 -16.25 -11.60 -8.70
CA SER A 33 -17.27 -12.65 -8.79
C SER A 33 -16.76 -13.97 -8.17
N GLU A 34 -15.55 -14.40 -8.50
CA GLU A 34 -14.93 -15.60 -7.92
C GLU A 34 -14.77 -15.47 -6.39
N ALA A 35 -14.31 -14.31 -5.89
CA ALA A 35 -14.13 -14.11 -4.46
C ALA A 35 -15.45 -14.19 -3.67
N ARG A 36 -16.55 -13.75 -4.25
CA ARG A 36 -17.89 -13.82 -3.62
C ARG A 36 -18.43 -15.25 -3.47
N THR A 37 -17.91 -16.21 -4.25
CA THR A 37 -18.29 -17.63 -4.11
C THR A 37 -17.49 -18.36 -3.03
N LEU A 38 -16.43 -17.75 -2.50
CA LEU A 38 -15.61 -18.38 -1.47
C LEU A 38 -16.32 -18.40 -0.10
N PRO A 39 -16.02 -19.39 0.77
CA PRO A 39 -16.50 -19.41 2.15
C PRO A 39 -16.24 -18.09 2.89
N MET A 40 -17.11 -17.73 3.82
CA MET A 40 -17.03 -16.44 4.53
C MET A 40 -15.75 -16.25 5.36
N ASP A 41 -15.19 -17.34 5.86
CA ASP A 41 -13.94 -17.38 6.64
C ASP A 41 -12.67 -17.36 5.78
N SER A 42 -12.80 -17.39 4.45
CA SER A 42 -11.68 -17.35 3.54
C SER A 42 -10.94 -16.00 3.62
N CYS A 43 -9.61 -16.06 3.60
CA CYS A 43 -8.77 -14.88 3.62
C CYS A 43 -8.78 -14.16 2.25
N ARG A 44 -9.58 -13.09 2.14
CA ARG A 44 -9.75 -12.33 0.88
C ARG A 44 -8.46 -11.68 0.39
N THR A 45 -7.65 -11.14 1.30
CA THR A 45 -6.37 -10.52 0.92
C THR A 45 -5.42 -11.55 0.30
N LEU A 46 -5.27 -12.74 0.87
CA LEU A 46 -4.45 -13.79 0.24
C LEU A 46 -5.05 -14.31 -1.06
N HIS A 47 -6.38 -14.42 -1.17
CA HIS A 47 -7.03 -14.82 -2.42
C HIS A 47 -6.62 -13.86 -3.56
N PHE A 48 -6.79 -12.55 -3.36
CA PHE A 48 -6.46 -11.58 -4.38
C PHE A 48 -4.94 -11.46 -4.62
N ALA A 49 -4.13 -11.55 -3.56
CA ALA A 49 -2.68 -11.55 -3.69
C ALA A 49 -2.17 -12.71 -4.59
N LYS A 50 -2.73 -13.90 -4.43
CA LYS A 50 -2.40 -15.08 -5.25
C LYS A 50 -2.81 -14.93 -6.72
N LYS A 51 -3.85 -14.15 -7.04
CA LYS A 51 -4.23 -13.84 -8.43
C LYS A 51 -3.16 -13.04 -9.18
N MET A 52 -2.25 -12.39 -8.45
CA MET A 52 -1.18 -11.57 -9.03
C MET A 52 0.18 -12.28 -9.09
N LEU A 53 0.26 -13.57 -8.72
CA LEU A 53 1.51 -14.34 -8.83
C LEU A 53 2.07 -14.28 -10.25
N GLY A 54 3.37 -13.99 -10.36
CA GLY A 54 4.07 -13.87 -11.64
C GLY A 54 4.00 -12.50 -12.30
N VAL A 55 3.17 -11.57 -11.79
CA VAL A 55 3.14 -10.18 -12.31
C VAL A 55 4.53 -9.55 -12.13
N PRO A 56 5.11 -8.92 -13.17
CA PRO A 56 6.42 -8.28 -13.12
C PRO A 56 6.54 -7.23 -12.02
N TYR A 57 7.70 -7.21 -11.34
CA TYR A 57 8.08 -6.10 -10.46
C TYR A 57 8.66 -4.95 -11.28
N VAL A 58 8.11 -3.76 -11.10
CA VAL A 58 8.64 -2.53 -11.69
C VAL A 58 8.54 -1.42 -10.64
N ALA A 59 9.69 -0.84 -10.26
CA ALA A 59 9.72 0.29 -9.34
C ALA A 59 9.23 1.58 -10.01
N GLY A 60 8.63 2.49 -9.21
CA GLY A 60 8.28 3.84 -9.68
C GLY A 60 7.16 3.88 -10.72
N THR A 61 6.26 2.89 -10.72
CA THR A 61 5.15 2.83 -11.70
C THR A 61 4.17 3.99 -11.61
N LEU A 62 4.21 4.76 -10.52
CA LEU A 62 3.36 5.92 -10.29
C LEU A 62 4.03 7.26 -10.64
N ASP A 63 5.35 7.26 -10.90
CA ASP A 63 6.16 8.48 -11.02
C ASP A 63 6.43 8.90 -12.49
N GLY A 64 5.71 8.32 -13.46
CA GLY A 64 5.93 8.55 -14.90
C GLY A 64 5.31 9.84 -15.46
N ASN A 65 4.53 10.59 -14.68
CA ASN A 65 3.83 11.78 -15.11
C ASN A 65 4.42 13.03 -14.45
N ASP A 66 4.31 14.18 -15.12
CA ASP A 66 4.79 15.47 -14.59
C ASP A 66 3.93 15.94 -13.41
N GLU A 67 2.64 15.65 -13.45
CA GLU A 67 1.70 15.89 -12.36
C GLU A 67 1.20 14.55 -11.81
N GLU A 68 0.82 14.52 -10.53
CA GLU A 68 0.25 13.34 -9.90
C GLU A 68 -1.04 12.93 -10.61
N GLN A 69 -1.08 11.70 -11.09
CA GLN A 69 -2.24 11.14 -11.75
C GLN A 69 -2.67 9.83 -11.08
N PHE A 70 -3.96 9.56 -11.13
CA PHE A 70 -4.48 8.28 -10.67
C PHE A 70 -4.18 7.19 -11.69
N VAL A 71 -3.25 6.30 -11.34
CA VAL A 71 -2.77 5.21 -12.20
C VAL A 71 -3.23 3.85 -11.67
N VAL A 72 -3.66 2.98 -12.59
CA VAL A 72 -4.02 1.59 -12.33
C VAL A 72 -3.13 0.68 -13.17
N HIS A 73 -2.47 -0.29 -12.53
CA HIS A 73 -1.68 -1.32 -13.19
C HIS A 73 -1.99 -2.71 -12.61
N PHE A 74 -2.21 -3.67 -13.50
CA PHE A 74 -2.29 -5.10 -13.19
C PHE A 74 -1.19 -5.90 -13.89
N ASP A 75 -0.42 -5.27 -14.75
CA ASP A 75 0.64 -5.84 -15.58
C ASP A 75 2.05 -5.62 -15.01
N LYS A 76 2.18 -4.71 -14.06
CA LYS A 76 3.44 -4.35 -13.39
C LYS A 76 3.16 -3.75 -12.03
N LEU A 77 3.89 -4.15 -11.00
CA LEU A 77 3.67 -3.72 -9.62
C LEU A 77 5.00 -3.56 -8.88
N ASP A 78 5.08 -2.62 -7.97
CA ASP A 78 6.04 -2.64 -6.87
C ASP A 78 5.40 -3.19 -5.60
N CYS A 79 6.14 -3.23 -4.48
CA CYS A 79 5.63 -3.81 -3.24
C CYS A 79 4.44 -3.02 -2.67
N THR A 80 4.43 -1.70 -2.78
CA THR A 80 3.36 -0.84 -2.26
C THR A 80 2.11 -0.92 -3.14
N THR A 81 2.27 -0.75 -4.45
CA THR A 81 1.15 -0.83 -5.41
C THR A 81 0.51 -2.23 -5.43
N PHE A 82 1.29 -3.28 -5.18
CA PHE A 82 0.77 -4.63 -4.98
C PHE A 82 -0.17 -4.70 -3.77
N VAL A 83 0.27 -4.21 -2.60
CA VAL A 83 -0.54 -4.21 -1.38
C VAL A 83 -1.81 -3.37 -1.56
N GLU A 84 -1.69 -2.16 -2.13
CA GLU A 84 -2.82 -1.27 -2.39
C GLU A 84 -3.86 -1.91 -3.32
N THR A 85 -3.40 -2.54 -4.42
CA THR A 85 -4.28 -3.21 -5.38
C THR A 85 -5.05 -4.36 -4.75
N VAL A 86 -4.38 -5.19 -3.94
CA VAL A 86 -5.02 -6.29 -3.20
C VAL A 86 -6.07 -5.76 -2.22
N LEU A 87 -5.77 -4.71 -1.47
CA LEU A 87 -6.73 -4.11 -0.54
C LEU A 87 -7.92 -3.49 -1.27
N ALA A 88 -7.68 -2.80 -2.38
CA ALA A 88 -8.76 -2.23 -3.19
C ALA A 88 -9.72 -3.32 -3.70
N LEU A 89 -9.19 -4.48 -4.13
CA LEU A 89 -10.01 -5.63 -4.51
C LEU A 89 -10.79 -6.18 -3.31
N ALA A 90 -10.16 -6.31 -2.13
CA ALA A 90 -10.81 -6.81 -0.93
C ALA A 90 -11.91 -5.86 -0.41
N ILE A 91 -11.74 -4.55 -0.55
CA ILE A 91 -12.78 -3.54 -0.27
C ILE A 91 -13.94 -3.68 -1.28
N THR A 92 -13.60 -3.79 -2.57
CA THR A 92 -14.60 -3.92 -3.65
C THR A 92 -15.46 -5.16 -3.50
N GLU A 93 -14.86 -6.27 -3.07
CA GLU A 93 -15.62 -7.52 -2.81
C GLU A 93 -16.72 -7.33 -1.77
N LYS A 94 -16.50 -6.45 -0.78
CA LYS A 94 -17.49 -6.10 0.25
C LYS A 94 -18.59 -5.18 -0.25
N GLN A 95 -18.40 -4.50 -1.36
CA GLN A 95 -19.37 -3.58 -1.93
C GLN A 95 -20.33 -4.33 -2.86
N CYS A 96 -21.62 -4.43 -2.49
CA CYS A 96 -22.60 -5.21 -3.24
C CYS A 96 -23.25 -4.45 -4.40
N GLN A 97 -23.08 -3.13 -4.49
CA GLN A 97 -23.75 -2.25 -5.48
C GLN A 97 -22.73 -1.63 -6.45
N GLY A 98 -23.21 -1.32 -7.65
CA GLY A 98 -22.43 -0.62 -8.67
C GLY A 98 -21.53 -1.54 -9.51
N ASN A 99 -20.83 -0.91 -10.45
CA ASN A 99 -19.84 -1.59 -11.30
C ASN A 99 -18.58 -1.92 -10.51
N ALA A 100 -18.12 -3.17 -10.56
CA ALA A 100 -16.99 -3.65 -9.76
C ALA A 100 -15.69 -2.89 -10.09
N PHE A 101 -15.45 -2.54 -11.36
CA PHE A 101 -14.24 -1.81 -11.75
C PHE A 101 -14.26 -0.35 -11.27
N THR A 102 -15.42 0.30 -11.30
CA THR A 102 -15.58 1.64 -10.73
C THR A 102 -15.36 1.63 -9.21
N ASN A 103 -15.93 0.65 -8.51
CA ASN A 103 -15.73 0.45 -7.08
C ASN A 103 -14.26 0.20 -6.74
N PHE A 104 -13.58 -0.62 -7.54
CA PHE A 104 -12.15 -0.88 -7.40
C PHE A 104 -11.31 0.40 -7.54
N LYS A 105 -11.57 1.22 -8.57
CA LYS A 105 -10.87 2.50 -8.74
C LYS A 105 -11.07 3.44 -7.55
N ASN A 106 -12.30 3.54 -7.07
CA ASN A 106 -12.62 4.36 -5.90
C ASN A 106 -11.93 3.83 -4.63
N ALA A 107 -11.93 2.50 -4.43
CA ALA A 107 -11.24 1.86 -3.32
C ALA A 107 -9.73 2.05 -3.39
N LEU A 108 -9.12 1.94 -4.58
CA LEU A 108 -7.69 2.16 -4.77
C LEU A 108 -7.29 3.61 -4.49
N MET A 109 -8.08 4.57 -4.97
CA MET A 109 -7.90 5.99 -4.65
C MET A 109 -8.02 6.22 -3.15
N PHE A 110 -9.01 5.63 -2.50
CA PHE A 110 -9.25 5.74 -1.06
C PHE A 110 -8.10 5.18 -0.22
N VAL A 111 -7.46 4.08 -0.66
CA VAL A 111 -6.31 3.47 0.03
C VAL A 111 -5.01 4.25 -0.18
N ARG A 112 -4.76 4.74 -1.40
CA ARG A 112 -3.48 5.32 -1.84
C ARG A 112 -3.27 6.76 -1.39
N TYR A 113 -4.34 7.55 -1.41
CA TYR A 113 -4.24 8.99 -1.18
C TYR A 113 -4.76 9.39 0.21
N ARG A 114 -4.16 10.42 0.78
CA ARG A 114 -4.57 11.03 2.04
C ARG A 114 -6.04 11.45 1.98
N ASP A 115 -6.81 11.05 3.00
CA ASP A 115 -8.26 11.27 3.03
C ASP A 115 -9.03 10.69 1.82
N GLY A 116 -8.39 9.82 1.02
CA GLY A 116 -8.96 9.26 -0.19
C GLY A 116 -9.07 10.24 -1.36
N LYS A 117 -8.32 11.34 -1.34
CA LYS A 117 -8.39 12.41 -2.34
C LYS A 117 -7.06 12.60 -3.03
N LEU A 118 -7.09 12.58 -4.38
CA LEU A 118 -5.96 12.98 -5.18
C LEU A 118 -5.92 14.52 -5.25
N ASP A 119 -4.89 15.10 -4.64
CA ASP A 119 -4.63 16.55 -4.63
C ASP A 119 -3.11 16.78 -4.74
N GLY A 120 -2.57 16.50 -5.93
CA GLY A 120 -1.16 16.58 -6.22
C GLY A 120 -0.30 15.50 -5.55
N TYR A 121 1.01 15.57 -5.80
CA TYR A 121 2.00 14.57 -5.38
C TYR A 121 2.02 14.32 -3.87
N ALA A 122 1.94 15.38 -3.05
CA ALA A 122 1.99 15.28 -1.59
C ALA A 122 0.73 14.65 -0.97
N SER A 123 -0.36 14.47 -1.73
CA SER A 123 -1.54 13.74 -1.26
C SER A 123 -1.36 12.24 -1.27
N ARG A 124 -0.42 11.70 -2.07
CA ARG A 124 -0.06 10.29 -2.04
C ARG A 124 0.62 9.95 -0.71
N LEU A 125 0.27 8.81 -0.14
CA LEU A 125 0.81 8.36 1.15
C LEU A 125 2.17 7.67 0.92
N HIS A 126 3.24 8.47 0.90
CA HIS A 126 4.58 8.01 0.52
C HIS A 126 5.26 7.17 1.59
N TYR A 127 5.17 7.55 2.88
CA TYR A 127 5.69 6.77 3.99
C TYR A 127 4.67 5.72 4.44
N PHE A 128 5.13 4.50 4.64
CA PHE A 128 4.20 3.42 4.97
C PHE A 128 3.59 3.58 6.37
N SER A 129 4.27 4.23 7.30
CA SER A 129 3.69 4.59 8.61
C SER A 129 2.53 5.58 8.48
N ASP A 130 2.66 6.56 7.58
CA ASP A 130 1.60 7.51 7.27
C ASP A 130 0.43 6.82 6.55
N TRP A 131 0.76 5.91 5.63
CA TRP A 131 -0.21 5.06 4.95
C TRP A 131 -1.01 4.17 5.93
N ILE A 132 -0.35 3.55 6.93
CA ILE A 132 -1.02 2.79 7.98
C ILE A 132 -1.97 3.69 8.76
N LYS A 133 -1.48 4.82 9.27
CA LYS A 133 -2.24 5.74 10.13
C LYS A 133 -3.49 6.28 9.43
N ASP A 134 -3.35 6.70 8.18
CA ASP A 134 -4.48 7.23 7.40
C ASP A 134 -5.53 6.14 7.10
N ASN A 135 -5.08 4.94 6.73
CA ASN A 135 -5.97 3.83 6.45
C ASN A 135 -6.60 3.21 7.72
N GLU A 136 -5.96 3.31 8.88
CA GLU A 136 -6.61 3.02 10.18
C GLU A 136 -7.71 4.02 10.48
N ARG A 137 -7.46 5.31 10.28
CA ARG A 137 -8.46 6.37 10.48
C ARG A 137 -9.67 6.20 9.54
N LYS A 138 -9.46 5.71 8.33
CA LYS A 138 -10.51 5.35 7.37
C LYS A 138 -11.26 4.06 7.71
N GLY A 139 -10.86 3.33 8.77
CA GLY A 139 -11.48 2.06 9.17
C GLY A 139 -11.18 0.87 8.26
N ILE A 140 -10.15 0.97 7.42
CA ILE A 140 -9.75 -0.10 6.49
C ILE A 140 -8.87 -1.12 7.19
N LEU A 141 -7.97 -0.65 8.03
CA LEU A 141 -6.90 -1.43 8.65
C LEU A 141 -6.91 -1.30 10.18
N ARG A 142 -6.16 -2.20 10.81
CA ARG A 142 -5.76 -2.07 12.22
C ARG A 142 -4.36 -2.64 12.38
N GLU A 143 -3.45 -1.86 12.95
CA GLU A 143 -2.17 -2.41 13.37
C GLU A 143 -2.36 -3.40 14.52
N VAL A 144 -1.72 -4.56 14.43
CA VAL A 144 -1.85 -5.65 15.41
C VAL A 144 -0.52 -6.04 16.05
N THR A 145 0.55 -5.37 15.71
CA THR A 145 1.92 -5.63 16.18
C THR A 145 2.01 -5.68 17.70
N SER A 146 1.44 -4.70 18.38
CA SER A 146 1.48 -4.58 19.87
C SER A 146 0.71 -5.67 20.60
N LYS A 147 -0.04 -6.54 19.90
CA LYS A 147 -0.74 -7.68 20.51
C LYS A 147 0.19 -8.83 20.87
N SER A 148 1.38 -8.89 20.27
CA SER A 148 2.41 -9.84 20.65
C SER A 148 3.17 -9.36 21.86
N SER A 149 3.44 -10.26 22.81
CA SER A 149 4.30 -9.96 23.98
C SER A 149 5.78 -9.75 23.58
N TYR A 150 6.15 -10.11 22.37
CA TYR A 150 7.49 -9.91 21.82
C TYR A 150 7.66 -8.59 21.07
N ALA A 151 6.59 -7.80 20.95
CA ALA A 151 6.68 -6.49 20.33
C ALA A 151 7.56 -5.54 21.14
N GLN A 152 8.34 -4.75 20.44
CA GLN A 152 9.14 -3.65 20.97
C GLN A 152 8.68 -2.35 20.34
N THR A 153 9.07 -1.22 20.93
CA THR A 153 8.83 0.11 20.36
C THR A 153 10.11 0.71 19.80
N LYS A 154 9.96 1.57 18.81
CA LYS A 154 11.01 2.43 18.28
C LYS A 154 10.43 3.79 17.94
N GLU A 155 11.21 4.83 18.10
CA GLU A 155 10.86 6.17 17.61
C GLU A 155 11.14 6.28 16.11
N LEU A 156 10.24 6.94 15.39
CA LEU A 156 10.43 7.33 14.00
C LEU A 156 10.94 8.77 13.93
N TRP A 157 11.86 9.01 12.99
CA TRP A 157 12.44 10.31 12.66
C TRP A 157 12.53 10.39 11.14
N LEU A 158 11.40 10.73 10.49
CA LEU A 158 11.29 10.68 9.03
C LEU A 158 11.81 11.98 8.41
N ASP A 159 12.76 11.85 7.47
CA ASP A 159 13.30 12.94 6.68
C ASP A 159 13.90 12.46 5.33
N PHE A 160 13.66 11.18 4.98
CA PHE A 160 14.34 10.55 3.85
C PHE A 160 14.02 11.24 2.52
N MET A 161 12.75 11.49 2.23
CA MET A 161 12.35 12.05 0.94
C MET A 161 12.79 13.52 0.80
N SER A 162 12.59 14.34 1.83
CA SER A 162 12.99 15.77 1.77
C SER A 162 14.50 15.92 1.68
N THR A 163 15.29 15.06 2.34
CA THR A 163 16.76 15.08 2.30
C THR A 163 17.36 14.45 1.04
N HIS A 164 16.58 13.60 0.33
CA HIS A 164 16.98 12.95 -0.92
C HIS A 164 16.07 13.38 -2.09
N SER A 165 15.60 14.62 -2.08
CA SER A 165 14.62 15.14 -3.05
C SER A 165 15.03 14.95 -4.51
N SER A 166 16.33 14.95 -4.81
CA SER A 166 16.87 14.69 -6.15
C SER A 166 16.60 13.29 -6.68
N SER A 167 16.22 12.34 -5.81
CA SER A 167 15.85 10.98 -6.21
C SER A 167 14.38 10.86 -6.67
N TYR A 168 13.59 11.92 -6.52
CA TYR A 168 12.17 11.94 -6.83
C TYR A 168 11.87 12.98 -7.91
N LEU A 169 11.61 12.50 -9.14
CA LEU A 169 11.42 13.37 -10.31
C LEU A 169 10.41 14.52 -10.09
N PRO A 170 9.22 14.32 -9.49
CA PRO A 170 8.31 15.44 -9.22
C PRO A 170 8.92 16.51 -8.32
N MET A 171 9.70 16.11 -7.30
CA MET A 171 10.32 17.05 -6.35
C MET A 171 11.51 17.81 -6.96
N THR A 172 12.14 17.27 -8.03
CA THR A 172 13.17 18.01 -8.77
C THR A 172 12.58 19.05 -9.70
N LYS A 173 11.35 18.83 -10.19
CA LYS A 173 10.63 19.77 -11.07
C LYS A 173 9.91 20.87 -10.29
N ASP A 174 9.36 20.54 -9.13
CA ASP A 174 8.68 21.47 -8.24
C ASP A 174 9.26 21.37 -6.82
N THR A 175 10.13 22.33 -6.49
CA THR A 175 10.79 22.41 -5.18
C THR A 175 9.82 22.72 -4.03
N SER A 176 8.61 23.23 -4.30
CA SER A 176 7.59 23.44 -3.26
C SER A 176 7.11 22.11 -2.67
N LEU A 177 7.17 21.02 -3.44
CA LEU A 177 6.84 19.67 -2.96
C LEU A 177 7.80 19.20 -1.86
N VAL A 178 9.08 19.63 -1.90
CA VAL A 178 10.04 19.30 -0.84
C VAL A 178 9.55 19.82 0.51
N GLN A 179 9.04 21.07 0.54
CA GLN A 179 8.51 21.66 1.76
C GLN A 179 7.23 20.96 2.23
N GLN A 180 6.33 20.60 1.31
CA GLN A 180 5.10 19.87 1.63
C GLN A 180 5.40 18.52 2.25
N ILE A 181 6.33 17.76 1.65
CA ILE A 181 6.77 16.47 2.19
C ILE A 181 7.46 16.65 3.55
N ALA A 182 8.36 17.63 3.71
CA ALA A 182 9.03 17.90 4.98
C ALA A 182 8.04 18.23 6.13
N ILE A 183 6.93 18.90 5.83
CA ILE A 183 5.86 19.14 6.82
C ILE A 183 5.21 17.81 7.25
N GLN A 184 4.98 16.90 6.31
CA GLN A 184 4.42 15.56 6.62
C GLN A 184 5.41 14.72 7.43
N GLU A 185 6.69 14.74 7.07
CA GLU A 185 7.77 14.06 7.79
C GLU A 185 7.90 14.56 9.22
N LYS A 186 7.74 15.88 9.43
CA LYS A 186 7.79 16.50 10.75
C LYS A 186 6.75 15.95 11.72
N ALA A 187 5.60 15.50 11.24
CA ALA A 187 4.55 14.88 12.05
C ALA A 187 4.95 13.52 12.64
N TRP A 188 6.08 12.95 12.18
CA TRP A 188 6.62 11.65 12.60
C TRP A 188 7.90 11.76 13.43
N GLN A 189 8.31 12.98 13.83
CA GLN A 189 9.50 13.17 14.66
C GLN A 189 9.23 12.73 16.09
N GLY A 190 9.96 11.71 16.56
CA GLY A 190 9.80 11.14 17.92
C GLY A 190 8.51 10.34 18.13
N VAL A 191 7.79 9.97 17.07
CA VAL A 191 6.58 9.14 17.20
C VAL A 191 6.98 7.68 17.41
N GLU A 192 6.50 7.08 18.50
CA GLU A 192 6.71 5.67 18.81
C GLU A 192 5.81 4.78 17.94
N VAL A 193 6.39 3.71 17.38
CA VAL A 193 5.69 2.63 16.70
C VAL A 193 6.12 1.29 17.24
N SER A 194 5.19 0.33 17.26
CA SER A 194 5.50 -1.05 17.64
C SER A 194 6.07 -1.83 16.46
N TYR A 195 7.03 -2.72 16.72
CA TYR A 195 7.54 -3.67 15.73
C TYR A 195 7.91 -5.00 16.39
N LEU A 196 7.90 -6.08 15.63
CA LEU A 196 8.41 -7.39 16.04
C LEU A 196 9.87 -7.48 15.56
N PRO A 197 10.85 -7.63 16.46
CA PRO A 197 12.25 -7.74 16.07
C PRO A 197 12.49 -8.93 15.13
N LYS A 198 13.43 -8.79 14.20
CA LYS A 198 13.69 -9.81 13.19
C LYS A 198 14.17 -11.16 13.77
N ASP A 199 14.82 -11.16 14.93
CA ASP A 199 15.26 -12.36 15.65
C ASP A 199 14.09 -13.15 16.30
N LYS A 200 12.89 -12.58 16.32
CA LYS A 200 11.65 -13.19 16.83
C LYS A 200 10.75 -13.75 15.72
N LEU A 201 11.08 -13.53 14.44
CA LEU A 201 10.20 -13.90 13.33
C LEU A 201 10.10 -15.40 13.04
N ASN A 202 10.83 -16.23 13.80
CA ASN A 202 10.72 -17.70 13.81
C ASN A 202 9.79 -18.26 14.89
N LEU A 203 9.11 -17.39 15.64
CA LEU A 203 8.11 -17.78 16.62
C LEU A 203 6.78 -18.17 15.95
N SER A 204 5.93 -18.89 16.67
CA SER A 204 4.63 -19.36 16.18
C SER A 204 3.63 -18.23 15.92
N SER A 205 2.58 -18.52 15.18
CA SER A 205 1.50 -17.56 14.92
C SER A 205 0.76 -17.13 16.19
N ALA A 206 0.70 -18.00 17.19
CA ALA A 206 0.09 -17.70 18.49
C ALA A 206 0.90 -16.68 19.28
N GLU A 207 2.24 -16.70 19.15
CA GLU A 207 3.15 -15.77 19.82
C GLU A 207 3.25 -14.45 19.06
N LEU A 208 3.43 -14.48 17.74
CA LEU A 208 3.54 -13.28 16.91
C LEU A 208 2.20 -12.54 16.75
N LYS A 209 1.05 -13.22 16.94
CA LYS A 209 -0.31 -12.69 16.67
C LYS A 209 -0.56 -12.31 15.21
N ILE A 210 0.29 -12.77 14.31
CA ILE A 210 0.18 -12.59 12.87
C ILE A 210 -0.70 -13.69 12.28
N LYS A 211 -1.62 -13.32 11.41
CA LYS A 211 -2.53 -14.22 10.70
C LYS A 211 -2.25 -14.20 9.21
N ASN A 212 -2.71 -15.25 8.52
CA ASN A 212 -2.74 -15.26 7.06
C ASN A 212 -3.45 -14.01 6.53
N GLY A 213 -2.81 -13.32 5.57
CA GLY A 213 -3.33 -12.13 4.93
C GLY A 213 -3.14 -10.83 5.69
N ASP A 214 -2.50 -10.84 6.85
CA ASP A 214 -2.00 -9.59 7.47
C ASP A 214 -0.92 -8.99 6.56
N ILE A 215 -0.89 -7.66 6.47
CA ILE A 215 0.18 -6.95 5.78
C ILE A 215 1.40 -6.94 6.69
N LEU A 216 2.55 -7.26 6.11
CA LEU A 216 3.86 -7.19 6.75
C LEU A 216 4.62 -5.99 6.20
N ALA A 217 5.00 -5.06 7.07
CA ALA A 217 5.83 -3.92 6.74
C ALA A 217 7.21 -4.10 7.40
N ILE A 218 8.25 -4.34 6.59
CA ILE A 218 9.61 -4.58 7.07
C ILE A 218 10.22 -3.27 7.50
N THR A 219 10.46 -3.13 8.81
CA THR A 219 11.07 -1.94 9.42
C THR A 219 12.58 -1.90 9.19
N THR A 220 13.14 -0.69 9.20
CA THR A 220 14.55 -0.46 8.83
C THR A 220 15.29 0.41 9.84
N ASN A 221 16.64 0.33 9.79
CA ASN A 221 17.56 1.25 10.45
C ASN A 221 18.15 2.29 9.48
N ILE A 222 17.68 2.35 8.24
CA ILE A 222 18.07 3.41 7.32
C ILE A 222 17.55 4.73 7.90
N LYS A 223 18.46 5.69 8.08
CA LYS A 223 18.13 6.99 8.65
C LYS A 223 17.05 7.68 7.83
N GLY A 224 16.06 8.22 8.50
CA GLY A 224 14.96 8.96 7.88
C GLY A 224 13.87 8.13 7.23
N LEU A 225 13.99 6.79 7.21
CA LEU A 225 13.05 5.86 6.58
C LEU A 225 12.39 4.95 7.63
N ASP A 226 11.12 4.62 7.43
CA ASP A 226 10.36 3.75 8.33
C ASP A 226 10.33 2.28 7.88
N VAL A 227 10.02 2.04 6.60
CA VAL A 227 9.76 0.73 6.01
C VAL A 227 10.51 0.60 4.68
N VAL A 228 11.13 -0.53 4.45
CA VAL A 228 11.87 -0.81 3.19
C VAL A 228 11.15 -1.76 2.26
N HIS A 229 10.16 -2.50 2.76
CA HIS A 229 9.44 -3.47 1.95
C HIS A 229 8.12 -3.88 2.59
N VAL A 230 7.14 -4.26 1.76
CA VAL A 230 5.82 -4.69 2.21
C VAL A 230 5.31 -5.90 1.43
N GLY A 231 4.42 -6.67 2.04
CA GLY A 231 3.77 -7.82 1.44
C GLY A 231 2.71 -8.41 2.36
N PHE A 232 2.21 -9.61 2.06
CA PHE A 232 1.20 -10.30 2.85
C PHE A 232 1.77 -11.51 3.55
N ALA A 233 1.39 -11.68 4.80
CA ALA A 233 1.74 -12.84 5.61
C ALA A 233 1.01 -14.10 5.11
N PHE A 234 1.72 -15.21 5.01
CA PHE A 234 1.12 -16.52 4.94
C PHE A 234 1.95 -17.53 5.72
N TRP A 235 1.25 -18.43 6.41
CA TRP A 235 1.86 -19.49 7.20
C TRP A 235 1.97 -20.75 6.37
N LYS A 236 3.16 -21.34 6.34
CA LYS A 236 3.45 -22.65 5.73
C LYS A 236 3.91 -23.58 6.84
N GLY A 237 2.97 -24.38 7.37
CA GLY A 237 3.19 -25.08 8.63
C GLY A 237 3.39 -24.08 9.77
N GLU A 238 4.49 -24.18 10.49
CA GLU A 238 4.88 -23.29 11.59
C GLU A 238 5.73 -22.09 11.13
N GLU A 239 6.04 -21.99 9.84
CA GLU A 239 6.92 -20.92 9.33
C GLU A 239 6.09 -19.79 8.72
N LEU A 240 6.40 -18.56 9.14
CA LEU A 240 5.86 -17.34 8.55
C LEU A 240 6.61 -17.00 7.27
N HIS A 241 5.89 -16.89 6.17
CA HIS A 241 6.39 -16.47 4.86
C HIS A 241 5.74 -15.16 4.41
N MET A 242 6.24 -14.59 3.32
CA MET A 242 5.69 -13.37 2.73
C MET A 242 5.35 -13.58 1.25
N LEU A 243 4.12 -13.22 0.86
CA LEU A 243 3.70 -13.07 -0.52
C LEU A 243 3.87 -11.59 -0.91
N HIS A 244 4.73 -11.29 -1.87
CA HIS A 244 5.13 -9.92 -2.18
C HIS A 244 5.56 -9.72 -3.63
N ALA A 245 5.55 -8.47 -4.10
CA ALA A 245 6.23 -8.10 -5.33
C ALA A 245 7.73 -7.97 -5.04
N SER A 246 8.51 -8.98 -5.45
CA SER A 246 9.92 -9.11 -5.14
C SER A 246 10.78 -8.42 -6.19
N SER A 247 11.58 -7.42 -5.79
CA SER A 247 12.57 -6.78 -6.66
C SER A 247 13.73 -7.72 -7.00
N VAL A 248 14.00 -8.74 -6.17
CA VAL A 248 15.05 -9.73 -6.41
C VAL A 248 14.60 -10.78 -7.43
N ALA A 249 13.35 -11.27 -7.28
CA ALA A 249 12.77 -12.23 -8.23
C ALA A 249 12.15 -11.55 -9.47
N ASN A 250 12.11 -10.21 -9.52
CA ASN A 250 11.51 -9.38 -10.56
C ASN A 250 10.02 -9.69 -10.84
N LYS A 251 9.29 -10.18 -9.86
CA LYS A 251 7.85 -10.51 -9.96
C LYS A 251 7.20 -10.73 -8.61
N VAL A 252 5.88 -10.81 -8.60
CA VAL A 252 5.10 -11.24 -7.43
C VAL A 252 5.33 -12.73 -7.19
N ILE A 253 5.73 -13.08 -5.95
CA ILE A 253 6.00 -14.45 -5.53
C ILE A 253 5.46 -14.74 -4.12
N GLU A 254 5.20 -16.02 -3.83
CA GLU A 254 5.30 -16.57 -2.49
C GLU A 254 6.79 -16.80 -2.21
N ASP A 255 7.38 -16.05 -1.28
CA ASP A 255 8.81 -16.18 -1.01
C ASP A 255 9.11 -17.60 -0.50
N PRO A 256 10.08 -18.31 -1.11
CA PRO A 256 10.46 -19.66 -0.67
C PRO A 256 11.11 -19.67 0.72
N LEU A 257 11.71 -18.56 1.14
CA LEU A 257 12.30 -18.40 2.46
C LEU A 257 11.24 -18.01 3.48
N SER A 258 11.36 -18.53 4.71
CA SER A 258 10.60 -17.94 5.81
C SER A 258 10.98 -16.49 6.02
N LEU A 259 10.11 -15.69 6.60
CA LEU A 259 10.37 -14.27 6.85
C LEU A 259 11.61 -14.05 7.74
N TYR A 260 11.85 -14.99 8.67
CA TYR A 260 13.06 -15.00 9.47
C TYR A 260 14.32 -15.16 8.59
N GLU A 261 14.36 -16.20 7.74
CA GLU A 261 15.47 -16.46 6.82
C GLU A 261 15.67 -15.30 5.83
N TYR A 262 14.58 -14.76 5.33
CA TYR A 262 14.59 -13.60 4.43
C TYR A 262 15.22 -12.36 5.07
N SER A 263 15.01 -12.15 6.39
CA SER A 263 15.42 -10.92 7.08
C SER A 263 16.71 -11.04 7.88
N LYS A 264 17.07 -12.23 8.40
CA LYS A 264 18.15 -12.42 9.40
C LYS A 264 19.49 -11.82 9.00
N ASN A 265 19.90 -11.96 7.74
CA ASN A 265 21.20 -11.51 7.25
C ASN A 265 21.15 -10.11 6.61
N LYS A 266 19.98 -9.48 6.49
CA LYS A 266 19.85 -8.14 5.93
C LYS A 266 20.11 -7.11 7.03
N LYS A 267 21.22 -6.39 6.93
CA LYS A 267 21.63 -5.39 7.94
C LYS A 267 20.61 -4.27 8.11
N ALA A 268 19.97 -3.88 7.01
CA ALA A 268 18.97 -2.81 7.02
C ALA A 268 17.63 -3.21 7.66
N HIS A 269 17.30 -4.51 7.76
CA HIS A 269 16.06 -4.97 8.35
C HIS A 269 16.16 -5.00 9.88
N THR A 270 15.21 -4.38 10.57
CA THR A 270 15.14 -4.42 12.04
C THR A 270 14.04 -5.36 12.55
N GLY A 271 12.97 -5.54 11.78
CA GLY A 271 11.84 -6.40 12.14
C GLY A 271 10.65 -6.13 11.23
N VAL A 272 9.44 -6.36 11.73
CA VAL A 272 8.21 -6.13 10.97
C VAL A 272 7.13 -5.47 11.83
N ARG A 273 6.27 -4.70 11.18
CA ARG A 273 4.96 -4.31 11.67
C ARG A 273 3.91 -5.18 11.00
N ALA A 274 2.88 -5.56 11.73
CA ALA A 274 1.79 -6.41 11.25
C ALA A 274 0.48 -5.62 11.25
N ILE A 275 -0.19 -5.55 10.11
CA ILE A 275 -1.37 -4.73 9.90
C ILE A 275 -2.49 -5.60 9.33
N ARG A 276 -3.65 -5.58 9.95
CA ARG A 276 -4.80 -6.42 9.60
C ARG A 276 -5.85 -5.65 8.84
N PHE A 277 -6.31 -6.22 7.74
CA PHE A 277 -7.50 -5.76 7.03
C PHE A 277 -8.76 -6.01 7.89
N ILE A 278 -9.54 -4.96 8.16
CA ILE A 278 -10.72 -5.03 9.04
C ILE A 278 -11.97 -4.40 8.41
N TYR A 279 -11.85 -3.89 7.18
CA TYR A 279 -12.94 -3.16 6.51
C TYR A 279 -14.24 -3.97 6.54
N LYS A 280 -15.28 -3.35 7.05
CA LYS A 280 -16.65 -3.85 7.07
C LYS A 280 -17.52 -2.84 6.33
N HIS A 281 -18.39 -3.33 5.50
CA HIS A 281 -19.41 -2.50 4.84
C HIS A 281 -20.50 -2.14 5.83
#